data_87977cf732610b5d8ba49cdbcb8b6246
#
_entry.id   87977cf732610b5d8ba49cdbcb8b6246
#
_cell.length_a   1.000
_cell.length_b   1.000
_cell.length_c   1.000
_cell.angle_alpha   90.00
_cell.angle_beta   90.00
_cell.angle_gamma   90.00
#
_symmetry.space_group_name_H-M   'P 1'
#
loop_
_entity.id
_entity.type
_entity.pdbx_description
1 polymer ?
#
loop_
_entity_poly.entity_id
_entity_poly.type
_entity_poly.pdbx_seq_one_letter_code
_entity_poly.pdbx_strand_id
1 'polypeptide(L)'
;MASTETLNPMQQAVVDALGKPQGWEPLPESIVVGVSEHLSESLADVAERFTPDKPLWISKGKLTAIHGCETNFVASLDTFEWTLRNVKGTVLHKAIELGINWRGDPTPGDVVDEALAQLADDERSAGEFIERLSPAERAQLRSMAIDAYSKFDECFPPLKNSWRPVLESSARVELFDGRINLSTRADLTLGAVGSKVIVDMKSGRVYPNHREELRFYALVESLRAGVAPRMLATYSLETARADVEDVTEGVLHAALRKTVDGIRKIAEVQLKDREPNLRPCTACYWCPLADTCEEGIAFIEKRNDPDADDY
;
A
#
# COMPACT_ATOMS: atom_id res chain seq x y z
N MET A 1 -37.05 -2.23 -10.48
CA MET A 1 -37.14 -2.50 -9.01
C MET A 1 -35.72 -2.90 -8.61
N ALA A 2 -35.02 -2.07 -7.87
CA ALA A 2 -33.71 -2.42 -7.34
C ALA A 2 -33.91 -3.56 -6.33
N SER A 3 -33.38 -4.73 -6.62
CA SER A 3 -33.27 -5.83 -5.66
C SER A 3 -32.52 -5.28 -4.45
N THR A 4 -33.14 -5.23 -3.29
CA THR A 4 -32.43 -5.02 -2.03
C THR A 4 -31.68 -6.32 -1.75
N GLU A 5 -30.50 -6.47 -2.34
CA GLU A 5 -29.60 -7.55 -1.99
C GLU A 5 -29.33 -7.46 -0.50
N THR A 6 -29.79 -8.48 0.22
CA THR A 6 -29.52 -8.60 1.66
C THR A 6 -28.07 -8.96 1.84
N LEU A 7 -27.28 -8.03 2.38
CA LEU A 7 -25.86 -8.28 2.69
C LEU A 7 -25.73 -9.45 3.65
N ASN A 8 -24.73 -10.28 3.43
CA ASN A 8 -24.37 -11.30 4.41
C ASN A 8 -23.67 -10.67 5.64
N PRO A 9 -23.52 -11.37 6.76
CA PRO A 9 -22.94 -10.81 7.98
C PRO A 9 -21.52 -10.23 7.82
N MET A 10 -20.68 -10.82 6.93
CA MET A 10 -19.32 -10.33 6.68
C MET A 10 -19.35 -9.02 5.89
N GLN A 11 -20.16 -8.95 4.86
CA GLN A 11 -20.36 -7.74 4.07
C GLN A 11 -20.95 -6.60 4.93
N GLN A 12 -21.91 -6.93 5.81
CA GLN A 12 -22.49 -5.95 6.72
C GLN A 12 -21.45 -5.41 7.71
N ALA A 13 -20.57 -6.28 8.25
CA ALA A 13 -19.49 -5.85 9.15
C ALA A 13 -18.51 -4.88 8.47
N VAL A 14 -18.22 -5.07 7.17
CA VAL A 14 -17.39 -4.12 6.39
C VAL A 14 -18.13 -2.78 6.22
N VAL A 15 -19.42 -2.81 5.88
CA VAL A 15 -20.25 -1.59 5.75
C VAL A 15 -20.29 -0.82 7.06
N ASP A 16 -20.47 -1.51 8.18
CA ASP A 16 -20.50 -0.89 9.51
C ASP A 16 -19.13 -0.29 9.88
N ALA A 17 -18.03 -1.01 9.59
CA ALA A 17 -16.68 -0.54 9.87
C ALA A 17 -16.30 0.69 9.02
N LEU A 18 -16.67 0.71 7.73
CA LEU A 18 -16.34 1.80 6.80
C LEU A 18 -17.40 2.90 6.80
N GLY A 19 -18.51 2.70 7.48
CA GLY A 19 -19.65 3.63 7.52
C GLY A 19 -19.25 5.01 8.08
N LYS A 20 -19.96 6.05 7.65
CA LYS A 20 -19.79 7.39 8.20
C LYS A 20 -20.60 7.54 9.47
N PRO A 21 -20.00 7.79 10.65
CA PRO A 21 -20.75 8.02 11.87
C PRO A 21 -21.70 9.21 11.77
N GLN A 22 -22.84 9.14 12.44
CA GLN A 22 -23.75 10.28 12.55
C GLN A 22 -23.05 11.43 13.31
N GLY A 23 -23.13 12.65 12.78
CA GLY A 23 -22.49 13.82 13.38
C GLY A 23 -20.97 13.90 13.14
N TRP A 24 -20.41 13.03 12.29
CA TRP A 24 -19.00 13.17 11.93
C TRP A 24 -18.74 14.48 11.17
N GLU A 25 -17.69 15.18 11.56
CA GLU A 25 -17.23 16.42 10.92
C GLU A 25 -15.80 16.25 10.39
N PRO A 26 -15.44 16.88 9.26
CA PRO A 26 -14.08 16.85 8.73
C PRO A 26 -13.13 17.61 9.65
N LEU A 27 -11.84 17.23 9.61
CA LEU A 27 -10.80 18.05 10.24
C LEU A 27 -10.80 19.46 9.64
N PRO A 28 -10.56 20.50 10.48
CA PRO A 28 -10.36 21.87 9.99
C PRO A 28 -9.26 21.94 8.93
N GLU A 29 -9.49 22.71 7.87
CA GLU A 29 -8.50 22.92 6.80
C GLU A 29 -7.18 23.50 7.34
N SER A 30 -7.24 24.30 8.40
CA SER A 30 -6.06 24.86 9.07
C SER A 30 -5.06 23.81 9.55
N ILE A 31 -5.53 22.61 9.91
CA ILE A 31 -4.65 21.48 10.27
C ILE A 31 -3.82 21.05 9.06
N VAL A 32 -4.46 20.91 7.88
CA VAL A 32 -3.76 20.51 6.65
C VAL A 32 -2.79 21.60 6.19
N VAL A 33 -3.16 22.87 6.33
CA VAL A 33 -2.28 24.03 6.05
C VAL A 33 -1.04 23.95 6.94
N GLY A 34 -1.21 23.81 8.26
CA GLY A 34 -0.08 23.70 9.19
C GLY A 34 0.83 22.49 8.93
N VAL A 35 0.24 21.35 8.55
CA VAL A 35 1.00 20.13 8.13
C VAL A 35 1.82 20.41 6.86
N SER A 36 1.24 21.11 5.87
CA SER A 36 1.92 21.47 4.62
C SER A 36 3.08 22.45 4.85
N GLU A 37 2.87 23.47 5.67
CA GLU A 37 3.88 24.45 6.05
C GLU A 37 5.05 23.76 6.77
N HIS A 38 4.76 22.95 7.78
CA HIS A 38 5.78 22.20 8.53
C HIS A 38 6.55 21.22 7.63
N LEU A 39 5.89 20.54 6.70
CA LEU A 39 6.56 19.67 5.72
C LEU A 39 7.55 20.48 4.87
N SER A 40 7.10 21.62 4.37
CA SER A 40 7.91 22.52 3.53
C SER A 40 9.12 23.08 4.29
N GLU A 41 8.90 23.56 5.50
CA GLU A 41 9.99 24.05 6.36
C GLU A 41 11.01 22.96 6.68
N SER A 42 10.52 21.75 6.99
CA SER A 42 11.36 20.62 7.37
C SER A 42 12.18 20.03 6.24
N LEU A 43 11.85 20.29 4.98
CA LEU A 43 12.50 19.67 3.82
C LEU A 43 13.17 20.68 2.88
N ALA A 44 13.19 21.97 3.20
CA ALA A 44 13.75 23.01 2.35
C ALA A 44 15.23 22.75 2.02
N ASP A 45 16.02 22.42 3.03
CA ASP A 45 17.45 22.10 2.88
C ASP A 45 17.69 20.81 2.07
N VAL A 46 16.81 19.82 2.21
CA VAL A 46 16.87 18.58 1.41
C VAL A 46 16.54 18.87 -0.05
N ALA A 47 15.52 19.68 -0.30
CA ALA A 47 15.07 20.02 -1.65
C ALA A 47 16.13 20.73 -2.49
N GLU A 48 17.00 21.56 -1.87
CA GLU A 48 18.10 22.24 -2.55
C GLU A 48 19.12 21.27 -3.19
N ARG A 49 19.13 20.02 -2.74
CA ARG A 49 20.06 18.99 -3.19
C ARG A 49 19.56 18.21 -4.41
N PHE A 50 18.32 18.45 -4.83
CA PHE A 50 17.68 17.81 -5.98
C PHE A 50 17.23 18.84 -7.01
N THR A 51 16.98 18.37 -8.24
CA THR A 51 16.49 19.22 -9.33
C THR A 51 15.21 18.64 -9.92
N PRO A 52 14.38 19.45 -10.59
CA PRO A 52 13.17 18.93 -11.26
C PRO A 52 13.47 17.85 -12.30
N ASP A 53 14.66 17.87 -12.94
CA ASP A 53 15.09 16.85 -13.91
C ASP A 53 15.57 15.55 -13.24
N LYS A 54 15.98 15.63 -11.96
CA LYS A 54 16.41 14.50 -11.13
C LYS A 54 15.77 14.59 -9.76
N PRO A 55 14.45 14.44 -9.67
CA PRO A 55 13.74 14.62 -8.43
C PRO A 55 13.90 13.43 -7.48
N LEU A 56 13.73 13.70 -6.20
CA LEU A 56 13.62 12.67 -5.19
C LEU A 56 12.18 12.11 -5.19
N TRP A 57 12.02 10.88 -5.61
CA TRP A 57 10.74 10.18 -5.60
C TRP A 57 10.53 9.39 -4.33
N ILE A 58 9.42 9.66 -3.66
CA ILE A 58 9.02 9.03 -2.40
C ILE A 58 7.73 8.26 -2.60
N SER A 59 7.75 7.00 -2.23
CA SER A 59 6.59 6.12 -2.20
C SER A 59 6.49 5.40 -0.85
N LYS A 60 5.33 4.81 -0.58
CA LYS A 60 5.10 3.94 0.58
C LYS A 60 6.23 2.90 0.74
N GLY A 61 6.55 2.19 -0.34
CA GLY A 61 7.57 1.13 -0.32
C GLY A 61 8.96 1.65 0.06
N LYS A 62 9.36 2.80 -0.48
CA LYS A 62 10.65 3.42 -0.11
C LYS A 62 10.70 3.82 1.36
N LEU A 63 9.63 4.41 1.88
CA LEU A 63 9.55 4.77 3.29
C LEU A 63 9.58 3.54 4.20
N THR A 64 8.84 2.49 3.85
CA THR A 64 8.87 1.23 4.60
C THR A 64 10.27 0.62 4.61
N ALA A 65 10.95 0.58 3.46
CA ALA A 65 12.27 0.01 3.33
C ALA A 65 13.33 0.78 4.12
N ILE A 66 13.36 2.13 4.00
CA ILE A 66 14.36 2.97 4.67
C ILE A 66 14.19 2.96 6.21
N HIS A 67 12.95 2.85 6.70
CA HIS A 67 12.68 2.72 8.12
C HIS A 67 12.94 1.30 8.67
N GLY A 68 12.97 0.30 7.80
CA GLY A 68 13.32 -1.07 8.14
C GLY A 68 14.83 -1.23 8.31
N CYS A 69 15.54 -1.46 7.22
CA CYS A 69 16.99 -1.59 7.17
C CYS A 69 17.52 -0.75 5.99
N GLU A 70 18.34 0.27 6.29
CA GLU A 70 18.87 1.18 5.26
C GLU A 70 19.81 0.44 4.30
N THR A 71 20.58 -0.53 4.79
CA THR A 71 21.43 -1.38 3.94
C THR A 71 20.59 -2.22 2.96
N ASN A 72 19.47 -2.80 3.42
CA ASN A 72 18.53 -3.48 2.53
C ASN A 72 17.91 -2.51 1.51
N PHE A 73 17.52 -1.30 1.96
CA PHE A 73 16.97 -0.28 1.06
C PHE A 73 17.93 0.02 -0.09
N VAL A 74 19.21 0.23 0.19
CA VAL A 74 20.24 0.50 -0.83
C VAL A 74 20.43 -0.71 -1.75
N ALA A 75 20.57 -1.90 -1.20
CA ALA A 75 20.75 -3.12 -1.98
C ALA A 75 19.57 -3.44 -2.90
N SER A 76 18.36 -2.97 -2.52
CA SER A 76 17.13 -3.23 -3.27
C SER A 76 16.77 -2.13 -4.29
N LEU A 77 17.54 -1.04 -4.40
CA LEU A 77 17.21 0.08 -5.30
C LEU A 77 17.12 -0.35 -6.77
N ASP A 78 17.98 -1.28 -7.20
CA ASP A 78 18.09 -1.71 -8.60
C ASP A 78 17.79 -3.22 -8.80
N THR A 79 17.31 -3.91 -7.75
CA THR A 79 17.16 -5.37 -7.75
C THR A 79 15.73 -5.77 -7.32
N PHE A 80 14.74 -5.50 -8.16
CA PHE A 80 13.40 -6.03 -7.91
C PHE A 80 13.22 -7.36 -8.65
N GLU A 81 12.89 -8.41 -7.91
CA GLU A 81 12.57 -9.72 -8.47
C GLU A 81 11.11 -10.10 -8.22
N TRP A 82 10.45 -10.56 -9.26
CA TRP A 82 9.13 -11.14 -9.15
C TRP A 82 9.20 -12.54 -8.55
N THR A 83 8.27 -12.83 -7.66
CA THR A 83 8.02 -14.16 -7.09
C THR A 83 6.54 -14.50 -7.22
N LEU A 84 6.18 -15.77 -7.11
CA LEU A 84 4.76 -16.16 -7.10
C LEU A 84 3.96 -15.45 -5.99
N ARG A 85 4.62 -15.10 -4.89
CA ARG A 85 3.99 -14.43 -3.75
C ARG A 85 3.61 -12.98 -4.07
N ASN A 86 4.52 -12.21 -4.66
CA ASN A 86 4.25 -10.79 -4.94
C ASN A 86 3.41 -10.62 -6.21
N VAL A 87 3.61 -11.44 -7.25
CA VAL A 87 2.78 -11.39 -8.46
C VAL A 87 1.33 -11.81 -8.19
N LYS A 88 1.08 -12.73 -7.24
CA LYS A 88 -0.27 -13.07 -6.77
C LYS A 88 -1.03 -11.80 -6.32
N GLY A 89 -0.37 -10.92 -5.57
CA GLY A 89 -0.98 -9.64 -5.15
C GLY A 89 -1.41 -8.81 -6.35
N THR A 90 -0.53 -8.66 -7.34
CA THR A 90 -0.82 -7.91 -8.58
C THR A 90 -2.00 -8.51 -9.37
N VAL A 91 -2.02 -9.85 -9.53
CA VAL A 91 -3.14 -10.55 -10.20
C VAL A 91 -4.45 -10.33 -9.44
N LEU A 92 -4.42 -10.42 -8.11
CA LEU A 92 -5.60 -10.23 -7.28
C LEU A 92 -6.16 -8.81 -7.37
N HIS A 93 -5.32 -7.78 -7.29
CA HIS A 93 -5.76 -6.38 -7.44
C HIS A 93 -6.37 -6.16 -8.84
N LYS A 94 -5.77 -6.74 -9.88
CA LYS A 94 -6.32 -6.68 -11.23
C LYS A 94 -7.67 -7.42 -11.34
N ALA A 95 -7.78 -8.58 -10.72
CA ALA A 95 -9.04 -9.33 -10.69
C ALA A 95 -10.14 -8.55 -9.95
N ILE A 96 -9.83 -7.91 -8.82
CA ILE A 96 -10.78 -7.04 -8.09
C ILE A 96 -11.21 -5.85 -8.96
N GLU A 97 -10.27 -5.18 -9.63
CA GLU A 97 -10.58 -4.09 -10.56
C GLU A 97 -11.53 -4.53 -11.68
N LEU A 98 -11.26 -5.68 -12.29
CA LEU A 98 -12.08 -6.25 -13.35
C LEU A 98 -13.46 -6.67 -12.85
N GLY A 99 -13.51 -7.41 -11.75
CA GLY A 99 -14.76 -7.94 -11.21
C GLY A 99 -15.75 -6.86 -10.80
N ILE A 100 -15.28 -5.77 -10.18
CA ILE A 100 -16.12 -4.63 -9.81
C ILE A 100 -16.73 -3.95 -11.06
N ASN A 101 -16.02 -3.95 -12.18
CA ASN A 101 -16.46 -3.32 -13.42
C ASN A 101 -17.06 -4.32 -14.43
N TRP A 102 -17.14 -5.60 -14.08
CA TRP A 102 -17.60 -6.65 -14.98
C TRP A 102 -19.09 -6.52 -15.30
N ARG A 103 -19.43 -6.78 -16.56
CA ARG A 103 -20.82 -6.81 -17.00
C ARG A 103 -21.32 -8.25 -17.07
N GLY A 104 -22.31 -8.58 -16.29
CA GLY A 104 -22.85 -9.92 -16.19
C GLY A 104 -22.47 -10.58 -14.86
N ASP A 105 -22.50 -11.90 -14.81
CA ASP A 105 -22.26 -12.72 -13.62
C ASP A 105 -21.10 -13.71 -13.88
N PRO A 106 -19.84 -13.22 -13.83
CA PRO A 106 -18.67 -14.06 -14.09
C PRO A 106 -18.40 -14.98 -12.90
N THR A 107 -17.82 -16.14 -13.20
CA THR A 107 -17.24 -16.94 -12.13
C THR A 107 -15.91 -16.32 -11.66
N PRO A 108 -15.46 -16.57 -10.42
CA PRO A 108 -14.13 -16.14 -9.96
C PRO A 108 -13.00 -16.61 -10.88
N GLY A 109 -13.16 -17.77 -11.51
CA GLY A 109 -12.22 -18.29 -12.51
C GLY A 109 -12.14 -17.42 -13.75
N ASP A 110 -13.27 -16.97 -14.29
CA ASP A 110 -13.32 -16.11 -15.48
C ASP A 110 -12.63 -14.78 -15.22
N VAL A 111 -12.85 -14.18 -14.06
CA VAL A 111 -12.25 -12.90 -13.68
C VAL A 111 -10.73 -13.00 -13.50
N VAL A 112 -10.26 -14.08 -12.87
CA VAL A 112 -8.82 -14.31 -12.66
C VAL A 112 -8.13 -14.65 -13.97
N ASP A 113 -8.76 -15.43 -14.85
CA ASP A 113 -8.20 -15.75 -16.16
C ASP A 113 -8.05 -14.49 -17.03
N GLU A 114 -9.03 -13.62 -17.03
CA GLU A 114 -8.94 -12.32 -17.70
C GLU A 114 -7.87 -11.43 -17.08
N ALA A 115 -7.74 -11.39 -15.74
CA ALA A 115 -6.70 -10.64 -15.06
C ALA A 115 -5.30 -11.13 -15.46
N LEU A 116 -5.10 -12.44 -15.52
CA LEU A 116 -3.83 -13.04 -15.96
C LEU A 116 -3.53 -12.72 -17.42
N ALA A 117 -4.54 -12.77 -18.30
CA ALA A 117 -4.39 -12.44 -19.72
C ALA A 117 -4.00 -10.98 -19.91
N GLN A 118 -4.71 -10.04 -19.27
CA GLN A 118 -4.42 -8.61 -19.38
C GLN A 118 -3.05 -8.24 -18.80
N LEU A 119 -2.62 -8.90 -17.72
CA LEU A 119 -1.29 -8.65 -17.14
C LEU A 119 -0.18 -9.23 -18.02
N ALA A 120 -0.41 -10.38 -18.69
CA ALA A 120 0.56 -10.95 -19.61
C ALA A 120 0.74 -10.10 -20.87
N ASP A 121 -0.34 -9.49 -21.37
CA ASP A 121 -0.32 -8.56 -22.52
C ASP A 121 0.31 -7.19 -22.16
N ASP A 122 0.42 -6.84 -20.88
CA ASP A 122 1.08 -5.61 -20.46
C ASP A 122 2.60 -5.83 -20.47
N GLU A 123 3.34 -5.15 -21.35
CA GLU A 123 4.81 -5.19 -21.52
C GLU A 123 5.59 -4.75 -20.27
N ARG A 124 4.95 -4.81 -19.09
CA ARG A 124 5.58 -4.56 -17.80
C ARG A 124 6.21 -5.84 -17.25
N SER A 125 7.19 -5.66 -16.39
CA SER A 125 7.97 -6.76 -15.79
C SER A 125 7.13 -7.86 -15.12
N ALA A 126 5.90 -7.57 -14.66
CA ALA A 126 4.95 -8.57 -14.15
C ALA A 126 4.44 -9.50 -15.25
N GLY A 127 4.10 -8.97 -16.43
CA GLY A 127 3.68 -9.74 -17.59
C GLY A 127 4.75 -10.71 -18.04
N GLU A 128 5.98 -10.20 -18.23
CA GLU A 128 7.13 -11.04 -18.59
C GLU A 128 7.39 -12.16 -17.57
N PHE A 129 7.19 -11.90 -16.28
CA PHE A 129 7.33 -12.93 -15.26
C PHE A 129 6.23 -14.00 -15.39
N ILE A 130 4.97 -13.59 -15.57
CA ILE A 130 3.83 -14.50 -15.74
C ILE A 130 4.02 -15.39 -16.98
N GLU A 131 4.53 -14.83 -18.08
CA GLU A 131 4.79 -15.59 -19.32
C GLU A 131 5.87 -16.67 -19.14
N ARG A 132 6.89 -16.39 -18.31
CA ARG A 132 8.00 -17.31 -18.02
C ARG A 132 7.65 -18.43 -17.04
N LEU A 133 6.51 -18.35 -16.36
CA LEU A 133 6.08 -19.40 -15.42
C LEU A 133 5.87 -20.73 -16.14
N SER A 134 6.32 -21.81 -15.53
CA SER A 134 5.97 -23.17 -15.94
C SER A 134 4.46 -23.39 -15.85
N PRO A 135 3.90 -24.37 -16.59
CA PRO A 135 2.47 -24.70 -16.48
C PRO A 135 2.01 -25.00 -15.06
N ALA A 136 2.86 -25.62 -14.24
CA ALA A 136 2.55 -25.94 -12.84
C ALA A 136 2.50 -24.67 -11.97
N GLU A 137 3.48 -23.77 -12.10
CA GLU A 137 3.50 -22.49 -11.38
C GLU A 137 2.35 -21.57 -11.80
N ARG A 138 2.01 -21.54 -13.09
CA ARG A 138 0.86 -20.77 -13.59
C ARG A 138 -0.45 -21.33 -13.01
N ALA A 139 -0.63 -22.64 -12.95
CA ALA A 139 -1.78 -23.28 -12.33
C ALA A 139 -1.86 -22.98 -10.83
N GLN A 140 -0.72 -22.98 -10.13
CA GLN A 140 -0.63 -22.62 -8.72
C GLN A 140 -1.00 -21.14 -8.50
N LEU A 141 -0.44 -20.22 -9.29
CA LEU A 141 -0.76 -18.79 -9.23
C LEU A 141 -2.26 -18.55 -9.44
N ARG A 142 -2.82 -19.19 -10.49
CA ARG A 142 -4.25 -19.13 -10.80
C ARG A 142 -5.11 -19.61 -9.64
N SER A 143 -4.81 -20.77 -9.06
CA SER A 143 -5.56 -21.30 -7.90
C SER A 143 -5.51 -20.35 -6.71
N MET A 144 -4.32 -19.86 -6.33
CA MET A 144 -4.17 -18.92 -5.23
C MET A 144 -4.91 -17.60 -5.47
N ALA A 145 -4.99 -17.13 -6.71
CA ALA A 145 -5.69 -15.91 -7.07
C ALA A 145 -7.21 -16.11 -7.01
N ILE A 146 -7.72 -17.26 -7.52
CA ILE A 146 -9.15 -17.61 -7.44
C ILE A 146 -9.61 -17.71 -5.99
N ASP A 147 -8.86 -18.38 -5.12
CA ASP A 147 -9.20 -18.52 -3.70
C ASP A 147 -9.30 -17.14 -3.00
N ALA A 148 -8.34 -16.24 -3.30
CA ALA A 148 -8.33 -14.93 -2.71
C ALA A 148 -9.43 -14.01 -3.28
N TYR A 149 -9.68 -14.08 -4.59
CA TYR A 149 -10.73 -13.31 -5.23
C TYR A 149 -12.12 -13.77 -4.79
N SER A 150 -12.36 -15.09 -4.68
CA SER A 150 -13.64 -15.65 -4.19
C SER A 150 -13.96 -15.13 -2.79
N LYS A 151 -12.97 -15.05 -1.90
CA LYS A 151 -13.16 -14.46 -0.56
C LYS A 151 -13.51 -12.97 -0.63
N PHE A 152 -12.89 -12.22 -1.54
CA PHE A 152 -13.25 -10.82 -1.76
C PHE A 152 -14.70 -10.70 -2.23
N ASP A 153 -15.06 -11.44 -3.26
CA ASP A 153 -16.39 -11.43 -3.88
C ASP A 153 -17.49 -11.82 -2.89
N GLU A 154 -17.22 -12.83 -2.06
CA GLU A 154 -18.15 -13.29 -1.02
C GLU A 154 -18.28 -12.33 0.17
N CYS A 155 -17.18 -11.75 0.64
CA CYS A 155 -17.10 -11.11 1.95
C CYS A 155 -17.04 -9.58 1.88
N PHE A 156 -16.58 -8.99 0.77
CA PHE A 156 -16.61 -7.54 0.58
C PHE A 156 -17.98 -7.12 0.03
N PRO A 157 -18.59 -6.03 0.54
CA PRO A 157 -19.91 -5.62 0.06
C PRO A 157 -19.85 -5.13 -1.39
N PRO A 158 -20.87 -5.43 -2.22
CA PRO A 158 -20.98 -4.88 -3.56
C PRO A 158 -20.88 -3.35 -3.55
N LEU A 159 -20.01 -2.78 -4.35
CA LEU A 159 -19.77 -1.34 -4.38
C LEU A 159 -20.94 -0.60 -5.02
N LYS A 160 -21.54 0.31 -4.26
CA LYS A 160 -22.63 1.17 -4.74
C LYS A 160 -22.06 2.46 -5.33
N ASN A 161 -22.60 2.92 -6.46
CA ASN A 161 -22.21 4.19 -7.07
C ASN A 161 -22.33 5.39 -6.10
N SER A 162 -23.27 5.33 -5.14
CA SER A 162 -23.43 6.35 -4.10
C SER A 162 -22.20 6.47 -3.17
N TRP A 163 -21.41 5.43 -3.06
CA TRP A 163 -20.17 5.43 -2.28
C TRP A 163 -18.99 6.03 -3.05
N ARG A 164 -19.18 6.36 -4.33
CA ARG A 164 -18.17 6.95 -5.21
C ARG A 164 -16.85 6.15 -5.18
N PRO A 165 -16.89 4.84 -5.48
CA PRO A 165 -15.70 4.03 -5.47
C PRO A 165 -14.74 4.46 -6.59
N VAL A 166 -13.45 4.53 -6.27
CA VAL A 166 -12.38 4.69 -7.25
C VAL A 166 -11.32 3.63 -6.93
N LEU A 167 -11.09 2.73 -7.88
CA LEU A 167 -10.08 1.69 -7.82
C LEU A 167 -8.74 2.22 -8.29
N GLU A 168 -7.66 1.65 -7.74
CA GLU A 168 -6.29 1.96 -8.13
C GLU A 168 -6.03 3.49 -8.18
N SER A 169 -6.56 4.18 -7.16
CA SER A 169 -6.54 5.64 -7.08
C SER A 169 -5.13 6.16 -6.85
N SER A 170 -4.53 6.74 -7.88
CA SER A 170 -3.22 7.37 -7.80
C SER A 170 -3.32 8.81 -7.31
N ALA A 171 -2.42 9.19 -6.41
CA ALA A 171 -2.23 10.57 -5.98
C ALA A 171 -0.74 10.95 -6.02
N ARG A 172 -0.48 12.18 -6.43
CA ARG A 172 0.87 12.76 -6.48
C ARG A 172 0.86 14.16 -5.91
N VAL A 173 1.87 14.49 -5.14
CA VAL A 173 2.16 15.83 -4.65
C VAL A 173 3.59 16.20 -5.03
N GLU A 174 3.74 17.30 -5.73
CA GLU A 174 5.01 17.89 -6.09
C GLU A 174 5.37 18.97 -5.08
N LEU A 175 6.52 18.84 -4.46
CA LEU A 175 7.06 19.80 -3.49
C LEU A 175 8.28 20.48 -4.11
N PHE A 176 8.47 21.78 -3.78
CA PHE A 176 9.63 22.57 -4.23
C PHE A 176 9.81 22.53 -5.75
N ASP A 177 8.76 22.87 -6.49
CA ASP A 177 8.76 22.91 -7.96
C ASP A 177 9.15 21.56 -8.59
N GLY A 178 8.71 20.45 -7.98
CA GLY A 178 8.94 19.10 -8.46
C GLY A 178 10.29 18.48 -8.07
N ARG A 179 11.07 19.09 -7.18
CA ARG A 179 12.34 18.52 -6.68
C ARG A 179 12.13 17.32 -5.76
N ILE A 180 11.02 17.28 -5.03
CA ILE A 180 10.59 16.15 -4.21
C ILE A 180 9.17 15.78 -4.63
N ASN A 181 8.96 14.50 -4.96
CA ASN A 181 7.67 13.99 -5.39
C ASN A 181 7.17 12.89 -4.46
N LEU A 182 6.01 13.09 -3.86
CA LEU A 182 5.32 12.09 -3.08
C LEU A 182 4.28 11.40 -3.97
N SER A 183 4.24 10.08 -3.96
CA SER A 183 3.29 9.32 -4.77
C SER A 183 2.66 8.18 -3.99
N THR A 184 1.35 8.00 -4.19
CA THR A 184 0.57 6.89 -3.63
C THR A 184 -0.32 6.28 -4.69
N ARG A 185 -0.68 5.01 -4.49
CA ARG A 185 -1.70 4.30 -5.26
C ARG A 185 -2.52 3.46 -4.29
N ALA A 186 -3.72 3.92 -4.00
CA ALA A 186 -4.66 3.25 -3.11
C ALA A 186 -5.49 2.23 -3.90
N ASP A 187 -5.65 1.02 -3.37
CA ASP A 187 -6.39 -0.05 -4.04
C ASP A 187 -7.85 0.34 -4.27
N LEU A 188 -8.46 0.99 -3.26
CA LEU A 188 -9.81 1.51 -3.35
C LEU A 188 -9.93 2.79 -2.52
N THR A 189 -10.64 3.77 -3.06
CA THR A 189 -11.11 4.91 -2.26
C THR A 189 -12.63 5.01 -2.35
N LEU A 190 -13.26 5.41 -1.25
CA LEU A 190 -14.71 5.58 -1.14
C LEU A 190 -15.03 7.00 -0.64
N GLY A 191 -16.10 7.58 -1.13
CA GLY A 191 -16.59 8.88 -0.67
C GLY A 191 -16.06 10.08 -1.46
N ALA A 192 -16.54 11.26 -1.08
CA ALA A 192 -16.14 12.53 -1.67
C ALA A 192 -14.88 13.10 -0.99
N VAL A 193 -14.28 14.11 -1.61
CA VAL A 193 -13.22 14.94 -1.00
C VAL A 193 -13.69 15.43 0.37
N GLY A 194 -12.83 15.38 1.37
CA GLY A 194 -13.10 15.73 2.76
C GLY A 194 -13.83 14.65 3.58
N SER A 195 -14.38 13.61 2.95
CA SER A 195 -15.01 12.47 3.65
C SER A 195 -14.52 11.12 3.10
N LYS A 196 -13.40 11.13 2.40
CA LYS A 196 -12.83 9.96 1.72
C LYS A 196 -12.37 8.89 2.71
N VAL A 197 -12.64 7.64 2.40
CA VAL A 197 -12.03 6.46 3.02
C VAL A 197 -10.99 5.91 2.06
N ILE A 198 -9.79 5.65 2.53
CA ILE A 198 -8.72 5.02 1.76
C ILE A 198 -8.61 3.57 2.24
N VAL A 199 -8.78 2.63 1.34
CA VAL A 199 -8.73 1.19 1.63
C VAL A 199 -7.53 0.58 0.94
N ASP A 200 -6.72 -0.15 1.69
CA ASP A 200 -5.61 -0.97 1.19
C ASP A 200 -5.96 -2.45 1.44
N MET A 201 -5.93 -3.24 0.39
CA MET A 201 -6.34 -4.65 0.43
C MET A 201 -5.11 -5.55 0.54
N LYS A 202 -5.10 -6.42 1.56
CA LYS A 202 -3.99 -7.33 1.82
C LYS A 202 -4.42 -8.78 1.58
N SER A 203 -3.72 -9.44 0.65
CA SER A 203 -3.94 -10.86 0.32
C SER A 203 -3.41 -11.83 1.37
N GLY A 204 -2.69 -11.35 2.38
CA GLY A 204 -2.11 -12.10 3.47
C GLY A 204 -2.41 -11.49 4.82
N ARG A 205 -1.62 -11.91 5.82
CA ARG A 205 -1.76 -11.44 7.20
C ARG A 205 -1.52 -9.93 7.30
N VAL A 206 -2.35 -9.25 8.09
CA VAL A 206 -2.18 -7.83 8.42
C VAL A 206 -1.21 -7.68 9.59
N TYR A 207 -0.29 -6.73 9.45
CA TYR A 207 0.73 -6.38 10.44
C TYR A 207 0.60 -4.92 10.86
N PRO A 208 1.06 -4.53 12.06
CA PRO A 208 0.95 -3.14 12.55
C PRO A 208 1.57 -2.08 11.63
N ASN A 209 2.63 -2.43 10.88
CA ASN A 209 3.27 -1.52 9.93
C ASN A 209 2.37 -1.12 8.75
N HIS A 210 1.36 -1.93 8.39
CA HIS A 210 0.42 -1.59 7.32
C HIS A 210 -0.41 -0.34 7.66
N ARG A 211 -0.76 -0.15 8.94
CA ARG A 211 -1.41 1.07 9.41
C ARG A 211 -0.52 2.30 9.21
N GLU A 212 0.77 2.20 9.51
CA GLU A 212 1.71 3.28 9.30
C GLU A 212 1.90 3.62 7.81
N GLU A 213 1.88 2.61 6.95
CA GLU A 213 1.92 2.79 5.49
C GLU A 213 0.72 3.60 4.99
N LEU A 214 -0.47 3.32 5.50
CA LEU A 214 -1.69 4.05 5.12
C LEU A 214 -1.72 5.49 5.65
N ARG A 215 -1.07 5.78 6.77
CA ARG A 215 -0.93 7.16 7.26
C ARG A 215 -0.18 8.06 6.28
N PHE A 216 0.81 7.52 5.54
CA PHE A 216 1.44 8.24 4.43
C PHE A 216 0.43 8.56 3.31
N TYR A 217 -0.52 7.65 3.03
CA TYR A 217 -1.58 7.92 2.05
C TYR A 217 -2.50 9.04 2.52
N ALA A 218 -2.84 9.08 3.82
CA ALA A 218 -3.61 10.18 4.39
C ALA A 218 -2.89 11.51 4.24
N LEU A 219 -1.59 11.56 4.50
CA LEU A 219 -0.77 12.76 4.33
C LEU A 219 -0.79 13.24 2.87
N VAL A 220 -0.47 12.36 1.90
CA VAL A 220 -0.44 12.72 0.48
C VAL A 220 -1.81 13.18 -0.02
N GLU A 221 -2.90 12.50 0.37
CA GLU A 221 -4.26 12.90 0.01
C GLU A 221 -4.62 14.26 0.62
N SER A 222 -4.25 14.51 1.87
CA SER A 222 -4.50 15.79 2.55
C SER A 222 -3.78 16.94 1.84
N LEU A 223 -2.51 16.76 1.51
CA LEU A 223 -1.72 17.77 0.79
C LEU A 223 -2.28 18.05 -0.61
N ARG A 224 -2.72 16.98 -1.32
CA ARG A 224 -3.28 17.09 -2.65
C ARG A 224 -4.65 17.77 -2.68
N ALA A 225 -5.50 17.46 -1.72
CA ALA A 225 -6.90 17.88 -1.70
C ALA A 225 -7.15 19.15 -0.86
N GLY A 226 -6.18 19.56 -0.04
CA GLY A 226 -6.35 20.66 0.94
C GLY A 226 -7.20 20.29 2.16
N VAL A 227 -7.74 19.07 2.19
CA VAL A 227 -8.57 18.52 3.28
C VAL A 227 -8.21 17.06 3.55
N ALA A 228 -8.28 16.66 4.81
CA ALA A 228 -7.94 15.31 5.21
C ALA A 228 -8.99 14.28 4.74
N PRO A 229 -8.59 13.04 4.38
CA PRO A 229 -9.53 11.94 4.28
C PRO A 229 -10.13 11.62 5.66
N ARG A 230 -11.29 10.97 5.67
CA ARG A 230 -11.97 10.63 6.93
C ARG A 230 -11.31 9.46 7.66
N MET A 231 -10.94 8.43 6.92
CA MET A 231 -10.57 7.14 7.48
C MET A 231 -9.58 6.40 6.60
N LEU A 232 -8.75 5.62 7.22
CA LEU A 232 -7.87 4.63 6.63
C LEU A 232 -8.38 3.24 7.00
N ALA A 233 -8.33 2.30 6.07
CA ALA A 233 -8.75 0.93 6.30
C ALA A 233 -7.77 -0.07 5.65
N THR A 234 -7.30 -1.04 6.42
CA THR A 234 -6.62 -2.22 5.88
C THR A 234 -7.62 -3.36 5.85
N TYR A 235 -8.00 -3.81 4.65
CA TYR A 235 -8.89 -4.95 4.49
C TYR A 235 -8.09 -6.23 4.30
N SER A 236 -8.25 -7.18 5.22
CA SER A 236 -7.61 -8.49 5.12
C SER A 236 -8.51 -9.46 4.36
N LEU A 237 -8.04 -9.93 3.21
CA LEU A 237 -8.70 -11.00 2.45
C LEU A 237 -8.61 -12.36 3.16
N GLU A 238 -7.65 -12.53 4.06
CA GLU A 238 -7.52 -13.77 4.84
C GLU A 238 -8.63 -13.90 5.89
N THR A 239 -8.92 -12.79 6.61
CA THR A 239 -9.89 -12.77 7.71
C THR A 239 -11.22 -12.14 7.33
N ALA A 240 -11.35 -11.55 6.12
CA ALA A 240 -12.48 -10.78 5.63
C ALA A 240 -12.89 -9.64 6.59
N ARG A 241 -11.90 -8.97 7.20
CA ARG A 241 -12.12 -7.88 8.16
C ARG A 241 -11.37 -6.62 7.75
N ALA A 242 -11.99 -5.49 8.03
CA ALA A 242 -11.37 -4.18 7.92
C ALA A 242 -10.81 -3.75 9.30
N ASP A 243 -9.50 -3.47 9.36
CA ASP A 243 -8.87 -2.74 10.46
C ASP A 243 -8.88 -1.26 10.09
N VAL A 244 -9.56 -0.43 10.88
CA VAL A 244 -9.83 0.96 10.55
C VAL A 244 -9.12 1.93 11.50
N GLU A 245 -8.75 3.10 10.98
CA GLU A 245 -8.18 4.20 11.75
C GLU A 245 -8.78 5.52 11.26
N ASP A 246 -9.42 6.26 12.17
CA ASP A 246 -9.89 7.61 11.87
C ASP A 246 -8.70 8.56 11.66
N VAL A 247 -8.77 9.38 10.62
CA VAL A 247 -7.73 10.39 10.37
C VAL A 247 -7.94 11.56 11.30
N THR A 248 -7.08 11.64 12.31
CA THR A 248 -7.03 12.73 13.28
C THR A 248 -5.83 13.64 13.02
N GLU A 249 -5.80 14.81 13.65
CA GLU A 249 -4.63 15.69 13.67
C GLU A 249 -3.37 14.93 14.10
N GLY A 250 -3.47 14.11 15.15
CA GLY A 250 -2.35 13.30 15.64
C GLY A 250 -1.84 12.29 14.62
N VAL A 251 -2.73 11.69 13.82
CA VAL A 251 -2.38 10.76 12.72
C VAL A 251 -1.63 11.49 11.63
N LEU A 252 -2.10 12.68 11.21
CA LEU A 252 -1.42 13.49 10.18
C LEU A 252 -0.03 13.95 10.65
N HIS A 253 0.11 14.40 11.88
CA HIS A 253 1.41 14.79 12.43
C HIS A 253 2.37 13.59 12.59
N ALA A 254 1.86 12.41 12.93
CA ALA A 254 2.68 11.19 12.96
C ALA A 254 3.16 10.80 11.57
N ALA A 255 2.28 10.87 10.57
CA ALA A 255 2.62 10.64 9.17
C ALA A 255 3.66 11.65 8.66
N LEU A 256 3.48 12.94 8.98
CA LEU A 256 4.41 14.01 8.64
C LEU A 256 5.81 13.72 9.19
N ARG A 257 5.94 13.52 10.51
CA ARG A 257 7.25 13.23 11.15
C ARG A 257 7.95 12.03 10.54
N LYS A 258 7.21 10.94 10.32
CA LYS A 258 7.76 9.72 9.73
C LYS A 258 8.20 9.94 8.28
N THR A 259 7.40 10.69 7.51
CA THR A 259 7.72 11.02 6.12
C THR A 259 8.96 11.91 6.02
N VAL A 260 9.06 12.96 6.85
CA VAL A 260 10.23 13.83 6.89
C VAL A 260 11.49 13.07 7.26
N ASP A 261 11.45 12.25 8.33
CA ASP A 261 12.58 11.41 8.73
C ASP A 261 13.02 10.45 7.62
N GLY A 262 12.04 9.79 6.97
CA GLY A 262 12.32 8.88 5.87
C GLY A 262 12.92 9.57 4.64
N ILE A 263 12.42 10.76 4.28
CA ILE A 263 12.95 11.55 3.16
C ILE A 263 14.39 11.97 3.44
N ARG A 264 14.70 12.44 4.65
CA ARG A 264 16.07 12.83 5.04
C ARG A 264 17.02 11.65 4.97
N LYS A 265 16.65 10.50 5.54
CA LYS A 265 17.45 9.26 5.46
C LYS A 265 17.69 8.82 4.02
N ILE A 266 16.65 8.83 3.18
CA ILE A 266 16.79 8.46 1.77
C ILE A 266 17.76 9.40 1.07
N ALA A 267 17.64 10.71 1.27
CA ALA A 267 18.51 11.70 0.67
C ALA A 267 19.98 11.51 1.11
N GLU A 268 20.23 11.38 2.41
CA GLU A 268 21.57 11.17 2.98
C GLU A 268 22.25 9.92 2.40
N VAL A 269 21.51 8.82 2.33
CA VAL A 269 22.06 7.53 1.84
C VAL A 269 22.26 7.55 0.33
N GLN A 270 21.31 8.08 -0.45
CA GLN A 270 21.41 8.18 -1.91
C GLN A 270 22.52 9.14 -2.35
N LEU A 271 22.74 10.22 -1.63
CA LEU A 271 23.79 11.21 -1.90
C LEU A 271 25.13 10.82 -1.27
N LYS A 272 25.18 9.68 -0.57
CA LYS A 272 26.39 9.14 0.08
C LYS A 272 26.99 10.09 1.14
N ASP A 273 26.14 10.82 1.86
CA ASP A 273 26.59 11.67 2.98
C ASP A 273 27.05 10.84 4.18
N ARG A 274 26.50 9.64 4.31
CA ARG A 274 26.85 8.66 5.32
C ARG A 274 26.61 7.24 4.83
N GLU A 275 27.20 6.30 5.53
CA GLU A 275 26.94 4.87 5.32
C GLU A 275 25.51 4.52 5.78
N PRO A 276 24.84 3.57 5.09
CA PRO A 276 23.52 3.08 5.50
C PRO A 276 23.63 2.27 6.80
N ASN A 277 22.69 2.52 7.71
CA ASN A 277 22.59 1.76 8.97
C ASN A 277 22.06 0.35 8.70
N LEU A 278 22.76 -0.63 9.25
CA LEU A 278 22.34 -2.02 9.22
C LEU A 278 21.43 -2.28 10.43
N ARG A 279 20.22 -2.75 10.15
CA ARG A 279 19.23 -3.11 11.17
C ARG A 279 18.47 -4.35 10.71
N PRO A 280 18.78 -5.53 11.25
CA PRO A 280 18.06 -6.75 10.90
C PRO A 280 16.57 -6.65 11.18
N CYS A 281 15.76 -7.11 10.24
CA CYS A 281 14.30 -7.07 10.32
C CYS A 281 13.69 -8.17 9.45
N THR A 282 12.37 -8.27 9.41
CA THR A 282 11.68 -9.29 8.60
C THR A 282 12.04 -9.22 7.11
N ALA A 283 12.51 -8.08 6.60
CA ALA A 283 12.97 -7.98 5.22
C ALA A 283 14.24 -8.79 4.93
N CYS A 284 14.97 -9.26 5.96
CA CYS A 284 16.14 -10.13 5.78
C CYS A 284 15.80 -11.42 5.02
N TYR A 285 14.57 -11.94 5.16
CA TYR A 285 14.14 -13.15 4.45
C TYR A 285 14.14 -13.03 2.91
N TRP A 286 14.12 -11.80 2.38
CA TRP A 286 14.12 -11.52 0.93
C TRP A 286 15.07 -10.38 0.56
N CYS A 287 16.04 -10.12 1.42
CA CYS A 287 17.09 -9.13 1.17
C CYS A 287 18.04 -9.63 0.08
N PRO A 288 18.44 -8.79 -0.89
CA PRO A 288 19.50 -9.19 -1.86
C PRO A 288 20.82 -9.61 -1.22
N LEU A 289 21.05 -9.19 0.04
CA LEU A 289 22.25 -9.53 0.82
C LEU A 289 21.99 -10.68 1.82
N ALA A 290 20.88 -11.42 1.71
CA ALA A 290 20.50 -12.45 2.68
C ALA A 290 21.60 -13.50 2.91
N ASP A 291 22.30 -13.89 1.85
CA ASP A 291 23.34 -14.92 1.91
C ASP A 291 24.72 -14.43 2.42
N THR A 292 24.90 -13.11 2.55
CA THR A 292 26.21 -12.50 2.86
C THR A 292 26.17 -11.57 4.08
N CYS A 293 24.99 -11.18 4.55
CA CYS A 293 24.81 -10.32 5.72
C CYS A 293 24.79 -11.15 7.00
N GLU A 294 25.89 -11.16 7.76
CA GLU A 294 26.01 -11.94 9.00
C GLU A 294 24.90 -11.64 10.00
N GLU A 295 24.59 -10.36 10.22
CA GLU A 295 23.52 -9.96 11.14
C GLU A 295 22.12 -10.36 10.64
N GLY A 296 21.92 -10.34 9.31
CA GLY A 296 20.69 -10.81 8.69
C GLY A 296 20.50 -12.32 8.85
N ILE A 297 21.56 -13.10 8.63
CA ILE A 297 21.58 -14.55 8.83
C ILE A 297 21.27 -14.87 10.28
N ALA A 298 21.98 -14.26 11.24
CA ALA A 298 21.77 -14.48 12.67
C ALA A 298 20.33 -14.13 13.09
N PHE A 299 19.73 -13.06 12.53
CA PHE A 299 18.33 -12.69 12.79
C PHE A 299 17.37 -13.78 12.31
N ILE A 300 17.58 -14.31 11.11
CA ILE A 300 16.73 -15.36 10.53
C ILE A 300 16.85 -16.65 11.32
N GLU A 301 18.07 -17.07 11.68
CA GLU A 301 18.34 -18.26 12.49
C GLU A 301 17.65 -18.20 13.84
N LYS A 302 17.83 -17.09 14.56
CA LYS A 302 17.17 -16.88 15.87
C LYS A 302 15.64 -16.93 15.77
N ARG A 303 15.07 -16.43 14.68
CA ARG A 303 13.61 -16.38 14.50
C ARG A 303 13.01 -17.71 14.05
N ASN A 304 13.82 -18.58 13.45
CA ASN A 304 13.44 -19.92 13.02
C ASN A 304 13.77 -20.98 14.09
N ASP A 305 14.44 -20.60 15.18
CA ASP A 305 14.72 -21.48 16.30
C ASP A 305 13.42 -21.75 17.07
N PRO A 306 12.93 -23.02 17.11
CA PRO A 306 11.71 -23.38 17.82
C PRO A 306 11.83 -23.23 19.34
N ASP A 307 13.06 -23.16 19.88
CA ASP A 307 13.35 -23.01 21.32
C ASP A 307 13.62 -21.55 21.71
N ALA A 308 13.57 -20.59 20.76
CA ALA A 308 13.68 -19.18 21.08
C ALA A 308 12.38 -18.71 21.76
N ASP A 309 12.45 -18.47 23.06
CA ASP A 309 11.37 -17.89 23.85
C ASP A 309 10.86 -16.60 23.20
N ASP A 310 9.54 -16.56 22.95
CA ASP A 310 8.81 -15.35 22.52
C ASP A 310 8.89 -14.31 23.66
N TYR A 311 9.84 -13.37 23.57
CA TYR A 311 9.86 -12.14 24.37
C TYR A 311 9.23 -10.97 23.60
#